data_0ca6216678764aecdf25eb3ff87bf12f
#
_entry.id   0ca6216678764aecdf25eb3ff87bf12f
#
_cell.length_a   1.000
_cell.length_b   1.000
_cell.length_c   1.000
_cell.angle_alpha   90.00
_cell.angle_beta   90.00
_cell.angle_gamma   90.00
#
_symmetry.space_group_name_H-M   'P 1'
#
loop_
_entity.id
_entity.type
_entity.pdbx_description
1 polymer ?
#
loop_
_entity_poly.entity_id
_entity_poly.type
_entity_poly.pdbx_seq_one_letter_code
_entity_poly.pdbx_strand_id
1 'polypeptide(L)'
;MVAELQLRGVYVPLVTPFDGRGDVDLDALERLTDEVLSAGAAGVVVLATTGEPTSLDDVERDAVVAACSRVCTDRGAGLIVGAGTNDTRTTLARHEALADVPGVIASLAVVPYYVRPTEAAIVAHFQRVAARSPVPLVTYNVPYRTGQGLTAASLLELAATDNIAGLKQAVGGIDADTLTVLAQAPKGFAMLGGDDPYLFPLTLMGAAGAIAASANLYTQRFVTMIEHGLAGEVAPGRAHAEALLPLVRALFAEPSPAVIKALLHAEGRIPTADVRMPLSNASARAMKQALAVRPA
;
A
#
# COMPACT_ATOMS: atom_id res chain seq x y z
N MET A 1 13.15 15.34 -21.00
CA MET A 1 12.27 15.57 -19.84
C MET A 1 11.77 14.22 -19.42
N VAL A 2 12.13 13.75 -18.22
CA VAL A 2 11.50 12.57 -17.61
C VAL A 2 10.06 12.99 -17.36
N ALA A 3 9.08 12.20 -17.82
CA ALA A 3 7.68 12.47 -17.53
C ALA A 3 7.52 12.55 -16.01
N GLU A 4 6.90 13.59 -15.51
CA GLU A 4 6.65 13.77 -14.09
C GLU A 4 5.80 12.60 -13.59
N LEU A 5 6.28 11.86 -12.58
CA LEU A 5 5.57 10.72 -12.05
C LEU A 5 4.21 11.16 -11.50
N GLN A 6 3.13 10.64 -12.06
CA GLN A 6 1.79 10.87 -11.55
C GLN A 6 1.26 9.61 -10.87
N LEU A 7 1.32 9.60 -9.55
CA LEU A 7 0.69 8.54 -8.74
C LEU A 7 -0.81 8.81 -8.66
N ARG A 8 -1.61 8.02 -9.41
CA ARG A 8 -3.07 8.20 -9.48
C ARG A 8 -3.78 6.85 -9.60
N GLY A 9 -4.94 6.71 -8.98
CA GLY A 9 -5.74 5.50 -9.04
C GLY A 9 -5.47 4.53 -7.88
N VAL A 10 -5.71 3.24 -8.09
CA VAL A 10 -5.56 2.20 -7.06
C VAL A 10 -4.26 1.44 -7.25
N TYR A 11 -3.43 1.42 -6.21
CA TYR A 11 -2.27 0.56 -6.08
C TYR A 11 -2.59 -0.54 -5.06
N VAL A 12 -2.41 -1.80 -5.44
CA VAL A 12 -2.75 -2.93 -4.58
C VAL A 12 -1.52 -3.38 -3.81
N PRO A 13 -1.48 -3.24 -2.46
CA PRO A 13 -0.41 -3.80 -1.66
C PRO A 13 -0.62 -5.31 -1.56
N LEU A 14 0.11 -6.07 -2.37
CA LEU A 14 -0.06 -7.51 -2.51
C LEU A 14 0.26 -8.25 -1.21
N VAL A 15 -0.49 -9.30 -0.93
CA VAL A 15 -0.07 -10.33 0.02
C VAL A 15 1.11 -11.11 -0.57
N THR A 16 1.96 -11.70 0.27
CA THR A 16 2.96 -12.69 -0.14
C THR A 16 2.37 -14.08 0.06
N PRO A 17 2.03 -14.82 -1.00
CA PRO A 17 1.56 -16.20 -0.89
C PRO A 17 2.66 -17.12 -0.36
N PHE A 18 2.29 -18.07 0.50
CA PHE A 18 3.18 -19.13 0.96
C PHE A 18 2.63 -20.50 0.54
N ASP A 19 3.52 -21.42 0.20
CA ASP A 19 3.19 -22.82 -0.10
C ASP A 19 2.95 -23.63 1.19
N GLY A 20 2.60 -24.91 1.04
CA GLY A 20 2.34 -25.81 2.19
C GLY A 20 3.58 -26.14 3.05
N ARG A 21 4.78 -25.68 2.65
CA ARG A 21 6.02 -25.78 3.43
C ARG A 21 6.39 -24.47 4.13
N GLY A 22 5.66 -23.40 3.81
CA GLY A 22 5.91 -22.05 4.31
C GLY A 22 6.92 -21.25 3.48
N ASP A 23 7.31 -21.75 2.30
CA ASP A 23 8.15 -21.04 1.34
C ASP A 23 7.32 -20.06 0.52
N VAL A 24 7.93 -18.99 -0.02
CA VAL A 24 7.22 -18.03 -0.87
C VAL A 24 6.82 -18.69 -2.19
N ASP A 25 5.52 -18.68 -2.50
CA ASP A 25 4.99 -19.15 -3.80
C ASP A 25 5.01 -17.99 -4.80
N LEU A 26 6.11 -17.90 -5.56
CA LEU A 26 6.30 -16.85 -6.57
C LEU A 26 5.32 -16.99 -7.74
N ASP A 27 4.95 -18.20 -8.13
CA ASP A 27 3.99 -18.43 -9.22
C ASP A 27 2.60 -17.92 -8.82
N ALA A 28 2.16 -18.16 -7.60
CA ALA A 28 0.91 -17.60 -7.07
C ALA A 28 0.98 -16.08 -6.97
N LEU A 29 2.14 -15.51 -6.58
CA LEU A 29 2.33 -14.07 -6.52
C LEU A 29 2.28 -13.42 -7.91
N GLU A 30 2.89 -14.02 -8.92
CA GLU A 30 2.83 -13.53 -10.31
C GLU A 30 1.39 -13.56 -10.84
N ARG A 31 0.66 -14.68 -10.64
CA ARG A 31 -0.76 -14.78 -11.01
C ARG A 31 -1.61 -13.71 -10.31
N LEU A 32 -1.41 -13.50 -9.02
CA LEU A 32 -2.15 -12.48 -8.26
C LEU A 32 -1.83 -11.07 -8.75
N THR A 33 -0.55 -10.81 -9.09
CA THR A 33 -0.12 -9.54 -9.68
C THR A 33 -0.83 -9.29 -11.01
N ASP A 34 -0.81 -10.28 -11.90
CA ASP A 34 -1.45 -10.21 -13.21
C ASP A 34 -2.96 -9.98 -13.11
N GLU A 35 -3.59 -10.66 -12.16
CA GLU A 35 -5.03 -10.59 -11.92
C GLU A 35 -5.47 -9.18 -11.46
N VAL A 36 -4.78 -8.59 -10.47
CA VAL A 36 -5.14 -7.25 -9.98
C VAL A 36 -4.87 -6.17 -11.03
N LEU A 37 -3.81 -6.31 -11.82
CA LEU A 37 -3.53 -5.40 -12.94
C LEU A 37 -4.57 -5.54 -14.05
N SER A 38 -4.98 -6.75 -14.39
CA SER A 38 -6.05 -7.02 -15.36
C SER A 38 -7.41 -6.47 -14.90
N ALA A 39 -7.63 -6.34 -13.59
CA ALA A 39 -8.81 -5.74 -13.00
C ALA A 39 -8.76 -4.20 -12.92
N GLY A 40 -7.75 -3.57 -13.52
CA GLY A 40 -7.62 -2.11 -13.68
C GLY A 40 -6.82 -1.41 -12.58
N ALA A 41 -6.10 -2.12 -11.72
CA ALA A 41 -5.19 -1.47 -10.78
C ALA A 41 -4.12 -0.66 -11.54
N ALA A 42 -3.82 0.55 -11.06
CA ALA A 42 -2.78 1.42 -11.63
C ALA A 42 -1.37 0.85 -11.42
N GLY A 43 -1.23 -0.05 -10.46
CA GLY A 43 0.00 -0.74 -10.15
C GLY A 43 -0.13 -1.57 -8.89
N VAL A 44 0.98 -2.15 -8.47
CA VAL A 44 1.05 -2.94 -7.22
C VAL A 44 2.09 -2.38 -6.27
N VAL A 45 1.92 -2.70 -4.98
CA VAL A 45 2.91 -2.39 -3.95
C VAL A 45 3.38 -3.70 -3.34
N VAL A 46 4.65 -4.01 -3.45
CA VAL A 46 5.23 -5.20 -2.81
C VAL A 46 6.01 -4.81 -1.56
N LEU A 47 6.23 -5.77 -0.66
CA LEU A 47 6.98 -5.55 0.58
C LEU A 47 6.42 -4.41 1.46
N ALA A 48 5.13 -4.05 1.27
CA ALA A 48 4.39 -3.23 2.24
C ALA A 48 3.86 -4.12 3.38
N THR A 49 3.21 -3.53 4.39
CA THR A 49 2.69 -4.25 5.56
C THR A 49 1.90 -5.51 5.20
N THR A 50 1.06 -5.43 4.15
CA THR A 50 0.22 -6.52 3.65
C THR A 50 1.03 -7.72 3.12
N GLY A 51 2.24 -7.46 2.62
CA GLY A 51 3.17 -8.48 2.11
C GLY A 51 4.08 -9.10 3.16
N GLU A 52 3.85 -8.86 4.45
CA GLU A 52 4.61 -9.45 5.58
C GLU A 52 6.14 -9.24 5.50
N PRO A 53 6.65 -8.04 5.15
CA PRO A 53 8.07 -7.85 4.82
C PRO A 53 9.04 -8.09 5.97
N THR A 54 8.55 -8.08 7.22
CA THR A 54 9.36 -8.32 8.42
C THR A 54 9.63 -9.79 8.69
N SER A 55 8.91 -10.69 8.04
CA SER A 55 9.05 -12.14 8.15
C SER A 55 9.66 -12.79 6.90
N LEU A 56 10.13 -11.97 5.96
CA LEU A 56 10.87 -12.40 4.76
C LEU A 56 12.36 -12.10 4.95
N ASP A 57 13.21 -13.05 4.58
CA ASP A 57 14.65 -12.81 4.48
C ASP A 57 14.99 -12.00 3.22
N ASP A 58 16.25 -11.62 3.05
CA ASP A 58 16.66 -10.76 1.94
C ASP A 58 16.54 -11.48 0.59
N VAL A 59 16.79 -12.81 0.52
CA VAL A 59 16.64 -13.61 -0.71
C VAL A 59 15.17 -13.67 -1.15
N GLU A 60 14.27 -13.91 -0.21
CA GLU A 60 12.82 -13.92 -0.47
C GLU A 60 12.30 -12.56 -0.90
N ARG A 61 12.81 -11.48 -0.27
CA ARG A 61 12.45 -10.10 -0.63
C ARG A 61 12.86 -9.79 -2.08
N ASP A 62 14.09 -10.13 -2.45
CA ASP A 62 14.59 -9.92 -3.80
C ASP A 62 13.79 -10.74 -4.83
N ALA A 63 13.45 -11.99 -4.50
CA ALA A 63 12.63 -12.84 -5.35
C ALA A 63 11.21 -12.29 -5.55
N VAL A 64 10.56 -11.78 -4.48
CA VAL A 64 9.24 -11.11 -4.54
C VAL A 64 9.30 -9.87 -5.45
N VAL A 65 10.32 -9.03 -5.29
CA VAL A 65 10.50 -7.83 -6.14
C VAL A 65 10.70 -8.24 -7.59
N ALA A 66 11.58 -9.21 -7.87
CA ALA A 66 11.86 -9.67 -9.23
C ALA A 66 10.63 -10.27 -9.93
N ALA A 67 9.84 -11.08 -9.21
CA ALA A 67 8.61 -11.69 -9.74
C ALA A 67 7.60 -10.60 -10.16
N CYS A 68 7.29 -9.67 -9.25
CA CYS A 68 6.32 -8.60 -9.55
C CYS A 68 6.84 -7.60 -10.58
N SER A 69 8.17 -7.32 -10.60
CA SER A 69 8.81 -6.47 -11.62
C SER A 69 8.60 -7.02 -13.03
N ARG A 70 8.75 -8.32 -13.24
CA ARG A 70 8.49 -8.95 -14.56
C ARG A 70 7.05 -8.70 -15.02
N VAL A 71 6.08 -9.03 -14.18
CA VAL A 71 4.65 -8.89 -14.53
C VAL A 71 4.28 -7.42 -14.78
N CYS A 72 4.75 -6.49 -13.91
CA CYS A 72 4.50 -5.07 -14.09
C CYS A 72 5.10 -4.53 -15.38
N THR A 73 6.33 -4.94 -15.73
CA THR A 73 7.00 -4.54 -16.96
C THR A 73 6.24 -5.05 -18.19
N ASP A 74 5.83 -6.32 -18.20
CA ASP A 74 5.08 -6.93 -19.29
C ASP A 74 3.70 -6.26 -19.49
N ARG A 75 3.09 -5.78 -18.42
CA ARG A 75 1.81 -5.07 -18.43
C ARG A 75 1.92 -3.55 -18.61
N GLY A 76 3.12 -2.98 -18.58
CA GLY A 76 3.33 -1.53 -18.61
C GLY A 76 2.74 -0.83 -17.38
N ALA A 77 2.68 -1.52 -16.23
CA ALA A 77 2.11 -1.04 -14.97
C ALA A 77 3.20 -0.65 -13.97
N GLY A 78 2.85 0.21 -13.00
CA GLY A 78 3.80 0.68 -12.01
C GLY A 78 4.02 -0.31 -10.86
N LEU A 79 5.29 -0.54 -10.47
CA LEU A 79 5.68 -1.25 -9.27
C LEU A 79 6.14 -0.25 -8.20
N ILE A 80 5.55 -0.30 -7.00
CA ILE A 80 6.02 0.41 -5.82
C ILE A 80 6.63 -0.62 -4.86
N VAL A 81 7.83 -0.35 -4.33
CA VAL A 81 8.52 -1.29 -3.45
C VAL A 81 8.65 -0.74 -2.04
N GLY A 82 8.17 -1.49 -1.05
CA GLY A 82 8.36 -1.19 0.37
C GLY A 82 9.82 -1.38 0.79
N ALA A 83 10.52 -0.28 1.06
CA ALA A 83 11.94 -0.26 1.40
C ALA A 83 12.24 0.38 2.77
N GLY A 84 11.21 0.90 3.47
CA GLY A 84 11.36 1.55 4.77
C GLY A 84 11.64 0.56 5.91
N THR A 85 12.49 1.01 6.85
CA THR A 85 12.77 0.32 8.12
C THR A 85 12.79 1.33 9.27
N ASN A 86 13.05 0.88 10.48
CA ASN A 86 13.25 1.76 11.64
C ASN A 86 14.72 2.21 11.83
N ASP A 87 15.59 1.94 10.84
CA ASP A 87 16.99 2.39 10.79
C ASP A 87 17.28 3.08 9.45
N THR A 88 17.83 4.29 9.51
CA THR A 88 18.09 5.11 8.33
C THR A 88 19.12 4.46 7.38
N ARG A 89 20.16 3.84 7.92
CA ARG A 89 21.22 3.20 7.12
C ARG A 89 20.67 2.02 6.31
N THR A 90 19.92 1.15 6.97
CA THR A 90 19.28 0.00 6.31
C THR A 90 18.22 0.46 5.28
N THR A 91 17.45 1.51 5.62
CA THR A 91 16.50 2.11 4.68
C THR A 91 17.20 2.63 3.43
N LEU A 92 18.32 3.34 3.58
CA LEU A 92 19.11 3.83 2.45
C LEU A 92 19.61 2.68 1.57
N ALA A 93 20.22 1.65 2.16
CA ALA A 93 20.72 0.50 1.41
C ALA A 93 19.61 -0.20 0.59
N ARG A 94 18.41 -0.34 1.18
CA ARG A 94 17.25 -0.92 0.47
C ARG A 94 16.74 -0.04 -0.67
N HIS A 95 16.81 1.28 -0.55
CA HIS A 95 16.44 2.18 -1.63
C HIS A 95 17.48 2.16 -2.75
N GLU A 96 18.77 2.18 -2.41
CA GLU A 96 19.85 2.11 -3.38
C GLU A 96 19.79 0.83 -4.24
N ALA A 97 19.36 -0.29 -3.65
CA ALA A 97 19.16 -1.55 -4.37
C ALA A 97 18.03 -1.51 -5.43
N LEU A 98 17.19 -0.47 -5.46
CA LEU A 98 16.12 -0.32 -6.45
C LEU A 98 16.59 0.30 -7.77
N ALA A 99 17.85 0.76 -7.88
CA ALA A 99 18.35 1.50 -9.03
C ALA A 99 18.16 0.78 -10.37
N ASP A 100 18.38 -0.53 -10.37
CA ASP A 100 18.38 -1.34 -11.59
C ASP A 100 17.19 -2.31 -11.69
N VAL A 101 16.14 -2.09 -10.86
CA VAL A 101 14.94 -2.94 -10.90
C VAL A 101 13.92 -2.39 -11.91
N PRO A 102 13.66 -3.11 -13.01
CA PRO A 102 12.74 -2.64 -14.05
C PRO A 102 11.31 -2.42 -13.49
N GLY A 103 10.58 -1.45 -14.04
CA GLY A 103 9.18 -1.20 -13.69
C GLY A 103 8.95 -0.55 -12.32
N VAL A 104 10.00 -0.35 -11.50
CA VAL A 104 9.86 0.38 -10.23
C VAL A 104 9.67 1.86 -10.52
N ILE A 105 8.49 2.37 -10.17
CA ILE A 105 8.13 3.78 -10.37
C ILE A 105 8.33 4.62 -9.10
N ALA A 106 8.29 3.98 -7.92
CA ALA A 106 8.49 4.63 -6.63
C ALA A 106 8.86 3.61 -5.54
N SER A 107 9.41 4.09 -4.44
CA SER A 107 9.56 3.34 -3.19
C SER A 107 8.55 3.80 -2.15
N LEU A 108 8.17 2.93 -1.21
CA LEU A 108 7.33 3.23 -0.07
C LEU A 108 8.13 3.09 1.23
N ALA A 109 8.24 4.16 2.01
CA ALA A 109 8.93 4.12 3.30
C ALA A 109 8.01 4.53 4.45
N VAL A 110 7.84 3.63 5.41
CA VAL A 110 7.06 3.86 6.62
C VAL A 110 7.82 4.74 7.60
N VAL A 111 7.12 5.58 8.36
CA VAL A 111 7.69 6.28 9.52
C VAL A 111 8.43 5.27 10.40
N PRO A 112 9.68 5.57 10.86
CA PRO A 112 10.46 4.66 11.70
C PRO A 112 9.67 4.24 12.94
N TYR A 113 9.33 2.96 13.00
CA TYR A 113 8.53 2.34 14.05
C TYR A 113 9.37 1.88 15.25
N TYR A 114 8.74 1.60 16.39
CA TYR A 114 9.33 1.09 17.62
C TYR A 114 10.22 2.10 18.36
N VAL A 115 11.21 2.70 17.70
CA VAL A 115 12.17 3.66 18.29
C VAL A 115 11.55 5.04 18.57
N ARG A 116 10.38 5.36 17.97
CA ARG A 116 9.60 6.57 18.17
C ARG A 116 10.45 7.85 18.15
N PRO A 117 11.10 8.17 17.01
CA PRO A 117 11.92 9.38 16.92
C PRO A 117 11.06 10.63 17.07
N THR A 118 11.68 11.76 17.36
CA THR A 118 10.98 13.05 17.29
C THR A 118 10.54 13.34 15.85
N GLU A 119 9.50 14.15 15.70
CA GLU A 119 8.96 14.50 14.37
C GLU A 119 10.03 15.14 13.48
N ALA A 120 10.85 16.03 14.02
CA ALA A 120 11.98 16.60 13.29
C ALA A 120 13.01 15.55 12.83
N ALA A 121 13.27 14.52 13.64
CA ALA A 121 14.15 13.42 13.26
C ALA A 121 13.54 12.53 12.17
N ILE A 122 12.21 12.37 12.15
CA ILE A 122 11.48 11.66 11.09
C ILE A 122 11.59 12.43 9.76
N VAL A 123 11.39 13.76 9.79
CA VAL A 123 11.56 14.62 8.61
C VAL A 123 12.97 14.50 8.07
N ALA A 124 14.00 14.66 8.91
CA ALA A 124 15.41 14.52 8.51
C ALA A 124 15.73 13.11 7.95
N HIS A 125 15.11 12.05 8.52
CA HIS A 125 15.25 10.69 8.00
C HIS A 125 14.74 10.60 6.55
N PHE A 126 13.52 11.06 6.27
CA PHE A 126 12.94 11.00 4.94
C PHE A 126 13.67 11.90 3.93
N GLN A 127 14.08 13.11 4.33
CA GLN A 127 14.89 13.99 3.47
C GLN A 127 16.21 13.32 3.08
N ARG A 128 16.87 12.66 4.03
CA ARG A 128 18.11 11.93 3.77
C ARG A 128 17.90 10.73 2.85
N VAL A 129 16.80 10.00 3.00
CA VAL A 129 16.43 8.88 2.13
C VAL A 129 16.10 9.39 0.73
N ALA A 130 15.28 10.43 0.60
CA ALA A 130 14.89 11.01 -0.68
C ALA A 130 16.11 11.52 -1.49
N ALA A 131 17.08 12.15 -0.82
CA ALA A 131 18.30 12.67 -1.45
C ALA A 131 19.20 11.58 -2.06
N ARG A 132 19.05 10.30 -1.65
CA ARG A 132 19.87 9.18 -2.11
C ARG A 132 19.07 8.10 -2.84
N SER A 133 17.75 8.15 -2.78
CA SER A 133 16.90 7.17 -3.47
C SER A 133 16.99 7.37 -4.99
N PRO A 134 17.26 6.30 -5.75
CA PRO A 134 17.28 6.36 -7.22
C PRO A 134 15.88 6.50 -7.82
N VAL A 135 14.84 6.28 -7.03
CA VAL A 135 13.43 6.36 -7.43
C VAL A 135 12.66 7.30 -6.50
N PRO A 136 11.56 7.92 -6.96
CA PRO A 136 10.73 8.77 -6.12
C PRO A 136 10.24 8.05 -4.86
N LEU A 137 10.15 8.79 -3.75
CA LEU A 137 9.75 8.28 -2.44
C LEU A 137 8.27 8.61 -2.17
N VAL A 138 7.52 7.61 -1.73
CA VAL A 138 6.21 7.77 -1.08
C VAL A 138 6.40 7.55 0.42
N THR A 139 6.17 8.57 1.22
CA THR A 139 6.20 8.44 2.69
C THR A 139 4.95 7.75 3.19
N TYR A 140 5.04 6.97 4.27
CA TYR A 140 3.89 6.25 4.82
C TYR A 140 3.68 6.61 6.30
N ASN A 141 2.61 7.37 6.55
CA ASN A 141 2.19 7.79 7.88
C ASN A 141 1.10 6.86 8.40
N VAL A 142 1.41 6.12 9.49
CA VAL A 142 0.52 5.10 10.07
C VAL A 142 0.71 5.04 11.59
N PRO A 143 0.27 6.08 12.34
CA PRO A 143 0.60 6.28 13.75
C PRO A 143 0.27 5.09 14.66
N TYR A 144 -0.83 4.38 14.40
CA TYR A 144 -1.23 3.25 15.23
C TYR A 144 -0.26 2.05 15.15
N ARG A 145 0.57 1.98 14.09
CA ARG A 145 1.63 0.96 13.96
C ARG A 145 2.99 1.46 14.39
N THR A 146 3.28 2.72 14.11
CA THR A 146 4.61 3.30 14.36
C THR A 146 4.76 3.89 15.75
N GLY A 147 3.63 4.20 16.41
CA GLY A 147 3.59 4.88 17.70
C GLY A 147 3.95 6.36 17.63
N GLN A 148 4.18 6.90 16.43
CA GLN A 148 4.47 8.30 16.15
C GLN A 148 3.82 8.71 14.84
N GLY A 149 3.06 9.81 14.85
CA GLY A 149 2.47 10.45 13.67
C GLY A 149 3.25 11.68 13.23
N LEU A 150 2.83 12.26 12.12
CA LEU A 150 3.35 13.51 11.58
C LEU A 150 2.22 14.55 11.53
N THR A 151 2.51 15.77 11.96
CA THR A 151 1.60 16.92 11.81
C THR A 151 1.55 17.40 10.35
N ALA A 152 0.53 18.20 10.02
CA ALA A 152 0.45 18.83 8.70
C ALA A 152 1.71 19.63 8.35
N ALA A 153 2.32 20.32 9.31
CA ALA A 153 3.53 21.10 9.09
C ALA A 153 4.69 20.21 8.58
N SER A 154 4.97 19.11 9.25
CA SER A 154 6.01 18.16 8.84
C SER A 154 5.66 17.44 7.53
N LEU A 155 4.40 17.10 7.31
CA LEU A 155 3.94 16.50 6.05
C LEU A 155 4.10 17.46 4.86
N LEU A 156 3.84 18.75 5.04
CA LEU A 156 4.03 19.79 4.03
C LEU A 156 5.52 20.06 3.78
N GLU A 157 6.36 20.03 4.81
CA GLU A 157 7.82 20.11 4.65
C GLU A 157 8.35 18.93 3.81
N LEU A 158 7.86 17.72 4.07
CA LEU A 158 8.20 16.55 3.25
C LEU A 158 7.65 16.67 1.82
N ALA A 159 6.43 17.18 1.64
CA ALA A 159 5.84 17.39 0.32
C ALA A 159 6.62 18.40 -0.53
N ALA A 160 7.34 19.33 0.09
CA ALA A 160 8.20 20.30 -0.57
C ALA A 160 9.65 19.79 -0.78
N THR A 161 9.95 18.58 -0.30
CA THR A 161 11.29 17.98 -0.42
C THR A 161 11.44 17.30 -1.79
N ASP A 162 12.53 17.57 -2.48
CA ASP A 162 12.86 16.95 -3.76
C ASP A 162 12.85 15.41 -3.65
N ASN A 163 12.35 14.76 -4.70
CA ASN A 163 12.23 13.30 -4.80
C ASN A 163 11.26 12.64 -3.80
N ILE A 164 10.43 13.42 -3.09
CA ILE A 164 9.26 12.91 -2.36
C ILE A 164 8.02 13.16 -3.21
N ALA A 165 7.52 12.10 -3.86
CA ALA A 165 6.42 12.18 -4.82
C ALA A 165 5.03 12.07 -4.17
N GLY A 166 4.95 11.57 -2.93
CA GLY A 166 3.65 11.40 -2.31
C GLY A 166 3.67 10.90 -0.86
N LEU A 167 2.47 10.75 -0.36
CA LEU A 167 2.16 10.30 0.98
C LEU A 167 1.10 9.19 0.93
N LYS A 168 1.37 8.04 1.55
CA LYS A 168 0.32 7.11 1.98
C LYS A 168 -0.17 7.52 3.36
N GLN A 169 -1.41 8.01 3.46
CA GLN A 169 -2.01 8.48 4.70
C GLN A 169 -2.94 7.42 5.30
N ALA A 170 -2.63 6.95 6.52
CA ALA A 170 -3.38 5.91 7.24
C ALA A 170 -3.43 6.24 8.74
N VAL A 171 -4.23 7.23 9.09
CA VAL A 171 -4.35 7.79 10.45
C VAL A 171 -5.61 7.35 11.19
N GLY A 172 -6.35 6.38 10.62
CA GLY A 172 -7.59 5.87 11.19
C GLY A 172 -8.82 6.72 10.85
N GLY A 173 -8.70 7.67 9.92
CA GLY A 173 -9.78 8.59 9.55
C GLY A 173 -9.34 9.67 8.57
N ILE A 174 -10.13 10.74 8.50
CA ILE A 174 -9.81 11.97 7.79
C ILE A 174 -9.75 13.08 8.84
N ASP A 175 -8.55 13.39 9.30
CA ASP A 175 -8.31 14.39 10.34
C ASP A 175 -7.98 15.78 9.77
N ALA A 176 -7.82 16.76 10.65
CA ALA A 176 -7.52 18.14 10.26
C ALA A 176 -6.15 18.27 9.57
N ASP A 177 -5.16 17.46 9.97
CA ASP A 177 -3.83 17.47 9.34
C ASP A 177 -3.93 16.93 7.90
N THR A 178 -4.69 15.85 7.67
CA THR A 178 -4.97 15.32 6.33
C THR A 178 -5.62 16.37 5.42
N LEU A 179 -6.62 17.11 5.94
CA LEU A 179 -7.30 18.17 5.18
C LEU A 179 -6.36 19.32 4.85
N THR A 180 -5.50 19.71 5.79
CA THR A 180 -4.51 20.77 5.60
C THR A 180 -3.51 20.39 4.51
N VAL A 181 -3.01 19.15 4.52
CA VAL A 181 -2.07 18.67 3.48
C VAL A 181 -2.76 18.64 2.11
N LEU A 182 -3.99 18.13 2.02
CA LEU A 182 -4.75 18.14 0.74
C LEU A 182 -4.92 19.54 0.16
N ALA A 183 -5.15 20.55 1.03
CA ALA A 183 -5.36 21.91 0.61
C ALA A 183 -4.07 22.67 0.22
N GLN A 184 -2.92 22.30 0.80
CA GLN A 184 -1.70 23.11 0.75
C GLN A 184 -0.50 22.41 0.11
N ALA A 185 -0.56 21.09 -0.13
CA ALA A 185 0.55 20.39 -0.76
C ALA A 185 0.86 20.96 -2.17
N PRO A 186 2.13 20.94 -2.59
CA PRO A 186 2.53 21.38 -3.91
C PRO A 186 1.83 20.57 -5.01
N LYS A 187 1.63 21.19 -6.19
CA LYS A 187 1.16 20.47 -7.37
C LYS A 187 2.14 19.33 -7.71
N GLY A 188 1.60 18.16 -8.04
CA GLY A 188 2.42 16.98 -8.33
C GLY A 188 2.64 16.08 -7.13
N PHE A 189 2.47 16.57 -5.89
CA PHE A 189 2.50 15.71 -4.70
C PHE A 189 1.20 14.90 -4.58
N ALA A 190 1.32 13.57 -4.50
CA ALA A 190 0.18 12.67 -4.47
C ALA A 190 -0.14 12.19 -3.04
N MET A 191 -1.31 12.55 -2.50
CA MET A 191 -1.84 11.84 -1.34
C MET A 191 -2.61 10.60 -1.78
N LEU A 192 -2.22 9.43 -1.26
CA LEU A 192 -2.88 8.14 -1.47
C LEU A 192 -3.49 7.68 -0.15
N GLY A 193 -4.79 7.37 -0.16
CA GLY A 193 -5.47 6.82 1.02
C GLY A 193 -4.93 5.44 1.38
N GLY A 194 -4.67 5.21 2.68
CA GLY A 194 -4.16 3.95 3.20
C GLY A 194 -5.09 3.26 4.19
N ASP A 195 -6.20 3.89 4.57
CA ASP A 195 -7.26 3.33 5.41
C ASP A 195 -8.50 3.04 4.57
N ASP A 196 -8.74 1.79 4.28
CA ASP A 196 -9.70 1.34 3.27
C ASP A 196 -11.15 1.85 3.46
N PRO A 197 -11.69 2.04 4.68
CA PRO A 197 -13.04 2.60 4.86
C PRO A 197 -13.20 4.06 4.40
N TYR A 198 -12.09 4.80 4.30
CA TYR A 198 -12.10 6.25 4.02
C TYR A 198 -11.62 6.62 2.62
N LEU A 199 -11.33 5.63 1.76
CA LEU A 199 -10.73 5.87 0.44
C LEU A 199 -11.61 6.75 -0.45
N PHE A 200 -12.91 6.44 -0.56
CA PHE A 200 -13.82 7.18 -1.41
C PHE A 200 -14.00 8.65 -0.96
N PRO A 201 -14.38 8.94 0.31
CA PRO A 201 -14.50 10.32 0.75
C PRO A 201 -13.17 11.09 0.65
N LEU A 202 -12.02 10.44 0.94
CA LEU A 202 -10.72 11.08 0.81
C LEU A 202 -10.40 11.46 -0.64
N THR A 203 -10.78 10.61 -1.61
CA THR A 203 -10.60 10.89 -3.04
C THR A 203 -11.49 12.06 -3.49
N LEU A 204 -12.73 12.15 -3.01
CA LEU A 204 -13.61 13.31 -3.25
C LEU A 204 -13.03 14.62 -2.70
N MET A 205 -12.21 14.55 -1.64
CA MET A 205 -11.54 15.69 -1.04
C MET A 205 -10.21 16.06 -1.72
N GLY A 206 -9.82 15.34 -2.78
CA GLY A 206 -8.64 15.69 -3.58
C GLY A 206 -7.48 14.72 -3.47
N ALA A 207 -7.59 13.58 -2.76
CA ALA A 207 -6.57 12.55 -2.82
C ALA A 207 -6.45 11.97 -4.24
N ALA A 208 -5.22 11.65 -4.63
CA ALA A 208 -4.90 11.15 -5.97
C ALA A 208 -5.33 9.70 -6.20
N GLY A 209 -5.67 8.97 -5.13
CA GLY A 209 -6.07 7.58 -5.20
C GLY A 209 -5.84 6.85 -3.89
N ALA A 210 -5.46 5.57 -3.97
CA ALA A 210 -5.33 4.71 -2.80
C ALA A 210 -4.21 3.67 -2.92
N ILE A 211 -3.64 3.28 -1.78
CA ILE A 211 -2.91 2.04 -1.59
C ILE A 211 -3.78 1.16 -0.68
N ALA A 212 -4.66 0.35 -1.29
CA ALA A 212 -5.78 -0.32 -0.65
C ALA A 212 -5.54 -1.82 -0.45
N ALA A 213 -5.39 -2.26 0.80
CA ALA A 213 -5.14 -3.68 1.10
C ALA A 213 -6.34 -4.58 0.77
N SER A 214 -7.56 -4.10 0.97
CA SER A 214 -8.78 -4.83 0.60
C SER A 214 -8.90 -5.07 -0.90
N ALA A 215 -8.21 -4.28 -1.73
CA ALA A 215 -8.24 -4.41 -3.18
C ALA A 215 -7.47 -5.65 -3.71
N ASN A 216 -6.81 -6.47 -2.86
CA ASN A 216 -6.43 -7.85 -3.20
C ASN A 216 -7.66 -8.71 -3.55
N LEU A 217 -8.83 -8.31 -3.08
CA LEU A 217 -10.14 -8.89 -3.36
C LEU A 217 -11.00 -7.83 -4.04
N TYR A 218 -11.82 -8.25 -5.01
CA TYR A 218 -12.74 -7.33 -5.72
C TYR A 218 -12.06 -6.07 -6.28
N THR A 219 -10.84 -6.19 -6.77
CA THR A 219 -9.98 -5.10 -7.26
C THR A 219 -10.73 -4.13 -8.17
N GLN A 220 -11.47 -4.63 -9.16
CA GLN A 220 -12.22 -3.81 -10.10
C GLN A 220 -13.24 -2.89 -9.41
N ARG A 221 -13.89 -3.35 -8.32
CA ARG A 221 -14.85 -2.50 -7.58
C ARG A 221 -14.15 -1.36 -6.85
N PHE A 222 -12.96 -1.59 -6.30
CA PHE A 222 -12.14 -0.53 -5.71
C PHE A 222 -11.67 0.46 -6.77
N VAL A 223 -11.25 -0.04 -7.93
CA VAL A 223 -10.85 0.81 -9.08
C VAL A 223 -12.03 1.70 -9.48
N THR A 224 -13.19 1.13 -9.77
CA THR A 224 -14.40 1.88 -10.16
C THR A 224 -14.80 2.90 -9.10
N MET A 225 -14.76 2.52 -7.81
CA MET A 225 -15.06 3.44 -6.70
C MET A 225 -14.12 4.65 -6.70
N ILE A 226 -12.82 4.43 -6.86
CA ILE A 226 -11.82 5.49 -6.87
C ILE A 226 -11.94 6.36 -8.14
N GLU A 227 -12.20 5.77 -9.30
CA GLU A 227 -12.44 6.50 -10.54
C GLU A 227 -13.63 7.46 -10.42
N HIS A 228 -14.76 7.03 -9.86
CA HIS A 228 -15.88 7.91 -9.55
C HIS A 228 -15.48 9.04 -8.58
N GLY A 229 -14.68 8.73 -7.54
CA GLY A 229 -14.17 9.74 -6.62
C GLY A 229 -13.30 10.79 -7.33
N LEU A 230 -12.38 10.35 -8.19
CA LEU A 230 -11.50 11.20 -8.98
C LEU A 230 -12.24 12.05 -10.03
N ALA A 231 -13.39 11.56 -10.50
CA ALA A 231 -14.30 12.27 -11.41
C ALA A 231 -15.29 13.20 -10.68
N GLY A 232 -15.37 13.17 -9.34
CA GLY A 232 -16.34 13.91 -8.55
C GLY A 232 -17.78 13.34 -8.62
N GLU A 233 -17.93 12.11 -9.06
CA GLU A 233 -19.22 11.43 -9.23
C GLU A 233 -19.68 10.80 -7.91
N VAL A 234 -20.31 11.62 -7.06
CA VAL A 234 -20.63 11.26 -5.67
C VAL A 234 -21.60 10.08 -5.56
N ALA A 235 -22.69 10.07 -6.31
CA ALA A 235 -23.74 9.07 -6.14
C ALA A 235 -23.29 7.64 -6.54
N PRO A 236 -22.72 7.40 -7.73
CA PRO A 236 -22.23 6.08 -8.10
C PRO A 236 -21.05 5.62 -7.24
N GLY A 237 -20.07 6.49 -6.95
CA GLY A 237 -18.93 6.12 -6.10
C GLY A 237 -19.35 5.77 -4.67
N ARG A 238 -20.33 6.49 -4.09
CA ARG A 238 -20.90 6.16 -2.78
C ARG A 238 -21.55 4.78 -2.77
N ALA A 239 -22.28 4.41 -3.82
CA ALA A 239 -22.89 3.09 -3.91
C ALA A 239 -21.84 1.96 -3.85
N HIS A 240 -20.68 2.13 -4.54
CA HIS A 240 -19.57 1.20 -4.44
C HIS A 240 -18.94 1.19 -3.03
N ALA A 241 -18.74 2.34 -2.42
CA ALA A 241 -18.19 2.45 -1.07
C ALA A 241 -19.07 1.76 -0.02
N GLU A 242 -20.40 1.98 -0.09
CA GLU A 242 -21.38 1.35 0.79
C GLU A 242 -21.41 -0.18 0.63
N ALA A 243 -21.32 -0.67 -0.62
CA ALA A 243 -21.29 -2.10 -0.92
C ALA A 243 -19.99 -2.79 -0.44
N LEU A 244 -18.86 -2.09 -0.49
CA LEU A 244 -17.53 -2.61 -0.07
C LEU A 244 -17.31 -2.51 1.44
N LEU A 245 -17.95 -1.57 2.14
CA LEU A 245 -17.68 -1.29 3.55
C LEU A 245 -17.84 -2.50 4.49
N PRO A 246 -18.87 -3.35 4.36
CA PRO A 246 -18.98 -4.55 5.19
C PRO A 246 -17.79 -5.52 5.01
N LEU A 247 -17.35 -5.73 3.76
CA LEU A 247 -16.19 -6.55 3.45
C LEU A 247 -14.92 -5.93 4.05
N VAL A 248 -14.67 -4.65 3.83
CA VAL A 248 -13.50 -3.93 4.38
C VAL A 248 -13.42 -4.12 5.89
N ARG A 249 -14.53 -3.93 6.62
CA ARG A 249 -14.57 -4.14 8.07
C ARG A 249 -14.25 -5.57 8.47
N ALA A 250 -14.73 -6.55 7.72
CA ALA A 250 -14.46 -7.96 8.00
C ALA A 250 -12.99 -8.33 7.74
N LEU A 251 -12.37 -7.78 6.70
CA LEU A 251 -10.95 -8.02 6.36
C LEU A 251 -9.99 -7.48 7.42
N PHE A 252 -10.38 -6.43 8.15
CA PHE A 252 -9.59 -5.83 9.22
C PHE A 252 -10.09 -6.19 10.64
N ALA A 253 -10.99 -7.19 10.77
CA ALA A 253 -11.43 -7.68 12.07
C ALA A 253 -10.31 -8.35 12.88
N GLU A 254 -9.28 -8.81 12.20
CA GLU A 254 -8.04 -9.36 12.77
C GLU A 254 -6.82 -8.72 12.08
N PRO A 255 -5.61 -8.88 12.63
CA PRO A 255 -4.42 -8.28 12.03
C PRO A 255 -4.24 -8.65 10.56
N SER A 256 -4.18 -7.62 9.70
CA SER A 256 -3.91 -7.80 8.28
C SER A 256 -2.49 -8.37 8.07
N PRO A 257 -2.30 -9.36 7.16
CA PRO A 257 -3.21 -9.76 6.06
C PRO A 257 -4.03 -11.04 6.31
N ALA A 258 -4.15 -11.54 7.54
CA ALA A 258 -4.66 -12.87 7.83
C ALA A 258 -6.02 -13.17 7.16
N VAL A 259 -7.02 -12.29 7.32
CA VAL A 259 -8.35 -12.51 6.74
C VAL A 259 -8.35 -12.37 5.21
N ILE A 260 -7.52 -11.46 4.67
CA ILE A 260 -7.34 -11.29 3.22
C ILE A 260 -6.82 -12.61 2.61
N LYS A 261 -5.75 -13.18 3.18
CA LYS A 261 -5.17 -14.45 2.69
C LYS A 261 -6.15 -15.61 2.84
N ALA A 262 -6.91 -15.66 3.94
CA ALA A 262 -7.93 -16.68 4.13
C ALA A 262 -9.02 -16.66 3.05
N LEU A 263 -9.50 -15.47 2.64
CA LEU A 263 -10.46 -15.35 1.55
C LEU A 263 -9.84 -15.67 0.19
N LEU A 264 -8.63 -15.17 -0.11
CA LEU A 264 -7.92 -15.50 -1.35
C LEU A 264 -7.71 -17.01 -1.51
N HIS A 265 -7.36 -17.70 -0.41
CA HIS A 265 -7.24 -19.16 -0.40
C HIS A 265 -8.58 -19.85 -0.63
N ALA A 266 -9.64 -19.39 0.04
CA ALA A 266 -10.99 -19.95 -0.17
C ALA A 266 -11.53 -19.75 -1.60
N GLU A 267 -11.04 -18.74 -2.30
CA GLU A 267 -11.32 -18.49 -3.71
C GLU A 267 -10.37 -19.25 -4.66
N GLY A 268 -9.42 -20.03 -4.13
CA GLY A 268 -8.44 -20.79 -4.91
C GLY A 268 -7.36 -19.95 -5.59
N ARG A 269 -7.19 -18.70 -5.19
CA ARG A 269 -6.25 -17.74 -5.80
C ARG A 269 -4.83 -17.83 -5.25
N ILE A 270 -4.67 -18.33 -4.02
CA ILE A 270 -3.38 -18.65 -3.40
C ILE A 270 -3.42 -20.04 -2.78
N PRO A 271 -2.28 -20.76 -2.65
CA PRO A 271 -2.27 -22.16 -2.25
C PRO A 271 -2.61 -22.41 -0.79
N THR A 272 -2.28 -21.47 0.11
CA THR A 272 -2.59 -21.56 1.54
C THR A 272 -3.12 -20.25 2.08
N ALA A 273 -3.78 -20.29 3.24
CA ALA A 273 -4.19 -19.12 4.00
C ALA A 273 -3.10 -18.63 4.97
N ASP A 274 -1.92 -19.24 4.94
CA ASP A 274 -0.92 -19.10 5.98
C ASP A 274 -0.29 -17.71 5.99
N VAL A 275 -0.09 -17.20 7.20
CA VAL A 275 0.76 -16.04 7.50
C VAL A 275 1.96 -16.53 8.33
N ARG A 276 3.07 -15.83 8.27
CA ARG A 276 4.24 -16.17 9.09
C ARG A 276 4.14 -15.57 10.49
N MET A 277 4.60 -16.32 11.49
CA MET A 277 4.70 -15.81 12.87
C MET A 277 5.53 -14.51 12.90
N PRO A 278 5.19 -13.57 13.79
CA PRO A 278 4.26 -13.70 14.93
C PRO A 278 2.77 -13.48 14.58
N LEU A 279 2.40 -13.30 13.30
CA LEU A 279 1.00 -13.30 12.92
C LEU A 279 0.40 -14.69 13.06
N SER A 280 -0.91 -14.77 13.17
CA SER A 280 -1.69 -16.01 13.18
C SER A 280 -2.67 -16.02 12.03
N ASN A 281 -2.97 -17.23 11.53
CA ASN A 281 -4.01 -17.42 10.52
C ASN A 281 -5.36 -16.89 11.02
N ALA A 282 -6.21 -16.46 10.11
CA ALA A 282 -7.55 -15.96 10.42
C ALA A 282 -8.36 -17.01 11.21
N SER A 283 -9.07 -16.54 12.24
CA SER A 283 -9.97 -17.41 13.00
C SER A 283 -11.15 -17.86 12.14
N ALA A 284 -11.73 -19.03 12.46
CA ALA A 284 -12.95 -19.52 11.82
C ALA A 284 -14.11 -18.50 11.92
N ARG A 285 -14.15 -17.70 13.00
CA ARG A 285 -15.14 -16.64 13.19
C ARG A 285 -14.93 -15.50 12.18
N ALA A 286 -13.72 -14.97 12.06
CA ALA A 286 -13.41 -13.89 11.11
C ALA A 286 -13.66 -14.34 9.68
N MET A 287 -13.24 -15.56 9.33
CA MET A 287 -13.47 -16.15 8.01
C MET A 287 -14.97 -16.26 7.70
N LYS A 288 -15.78 -16.77 8.63
CA LYS A 288 -17.24 -16.87 8.46
C LYS A 288 -17.88 -15.49 8.25
N GLN A 289 -17.45 -14.48 9.00
CA GLN A 289 -17.93 -13.11 8.86
C GLN A 289 -17.58 -12.53 7.48
N ALA A 290 -16.33 -12.70 7.04
CA ALA A 290 -15.88 -12.20 5.75
C ALA A 290 -16.61 -12.87 4.57
N LEU A 291 -16.83 -14.18 4.62
CA LEU A 291 -17.60 -14.92 3.63
C LEU A 291 -19.06 -14.44 3.52
N ALA A 292 -19.69 -14.06 4.65
CA ALA A 292 -21.09 -13.65 4.70
C ALA A 292 -21.33 -12.25 4.10
N VAL A 293 -20.30 -11.42 4.00
CA VAL A 293 -20.41 -10.01 3.55
C VAL A 293 -19.73 -9.75 2.20
N ARG A 294 -19.43 -10.82 1.45
CA ARG A 294 -18.89 -10.68 0.09
C ARG A 294 -19.87 -9.91 -0.80
N PRO A 295 -19.39 -8.90 -1.53
CA PRO A 295 -20.23 -8.20 -2.50
C PRO A 295 -20.74 -9.17 -3.58
N ALA A 296 -22.01 -9.05 -3.92
CA ALA A 296 -22.66 -9.84 -4.99
C ALA A 296 -22.00 -9.53 -6.37
#